data_b03a09f0a6274ea542875400710008da
#
_entry.id   b03a09f0a6274ea542875400710008da
#
_cell.length_a   1.000
_cell.length_b   1.000
_cell.length_c   1.000
_cell.angle_alpha   90.00
_cell.angle_beta   90.00
_cell.angle_gamma   90.00
#
_symmetry.space_group_name_H-M   'P 1'
#
loop_
_entity.id
_entity.type
_entity.pdbx_description
1 polymer ?
#
loop_
_entity_poly.entity_id
_entity_poly.type
_entity_poly.pdbx_seq_one_letter_code
_entity_poly.pdbx_strand_id
1 'polypeptide(L)' 'MRMKEELAYIASTHGLTLKDIMKPCRFPTVVKARNDAIFFVRIQYGLSLEKIGKIFNMHHSGIAYAITSHLYAD' A
#
# COMPACT_ATOMS: atom_id res chain seq x y z
N MET A 1 -8.59 -3.38 -14.62
CA MET A 1 -7.55 -4.24 -14.05
C MET A 1 -7.91 -4.62 -12.64
N ARG A 2 -7.82 -5.89 -12.35
CA ARG A 2 -8.24 -6.40 -11.04
C ARG A 2 -7.46 -5.80 -9.87
N MET A 3 -6.14 -5.65 -10.02
CA MET A 3 -5.31 -5.10 -8.94
C MET A 3 -5.77 -3.70 -8.53
N LYS A 4 -6.05 -2.86 -9.51
CA LYS A 4 -6.48 -1.50 -9.24
C LYS A 4 -7.79 -1.48 -8.45
N GLU A 5 -8.71 -2.37 -8.83
CA GLU A 5 -10.00 -2.48 -8.14
C GLU A 5 -9.81 -2.98 -6.71
N GLU A 6 -8.91 -3.93 -6.53
CA GLU A 6 -8.62 -4.47 -5.20
C GLU A 6 -7.98 -3.42 -4.30
N LEU A 7 -7.05 -2.62 -4.85
CA LEU A 7 -6.44 -1.55 -4.09
C LEU A 7 -7.47 -0.48 -3.72
N ALA A 8 -8.37 -0.17 -4.64
CA ALA A 8 -9.44 0.78 -4.36
C ALA A 8 -10.35 0.27 -3.25
N TYR A 9 -10.64 -1.03 -3.26
CA TYR A 9 -11.44 -1.62 -2.20
C TYR A 9 -10.76 -1.51 -0.84
N ILE A 10 -9.47 -1.82 -0.79
CA ILE A 10 -8.71 -1.71 0.45
C ILE A 10 -8.74 -0.27 0.97
N ALA A 11 -8.55 0.70 0.08
CA ALA A 11 -8.63 2.10 0.46
C ALA A 11 -10.01 2.43 1.04
N SER A 12 -11.07 1.89 0.43
CA SER A 12 -12.42 2.17 0.88
C SER A 12 -12.70 1.64 2.27
N THR A 13 -12.06 0.55 2.68
CA THR A 13 -12.23 0.02 4.04
C THR A 13 -11.66 0.97 5.10
N HIS A 14 -10.82 1.91 4.68
CA HIS A 14 -10.27 2.95 5.54
C HIS A 14 -10.97 4.29 5.33
N GLY A 15 -12.05 4.31 4.55
CA GLY A 15 -12.77 5.54 4.23
C GLY A 15 -12.04 6.43 3.24
N LEU A 16 -11.16 5.83 2.42
CA LEU A 16 -10.32 6.58 1.49
C LEU A 16 -10.53 6.07 0.06
N THR A 17 -10.01 6.83 -0.90
CA THR A 17 -10.02 6.41 -2.30
C THR A 17 -8.65 5.91 -2.69
N LEU A 18 -8.58 5.22 -3.84
CA LEU A 18 -7.29 4.79 -4.39
C LEU A 18 -6.36 5.98 -4.56
N LYS A 19 -6.89 7.10 -5.03
CA LYS A 19 -6.10 8.31 -5.24
C LYS A 19 -5.48 8.79 -3.92
N ASP A 20 -6.20 8.66 -2.82
CA ASP A 20 -5.70 9.09 -1.52
C ASP A 20 -4.47 8.28 -1.09
N ILE A 21 -4.51 6.96 -1.28
CA ILE A 21 -3.38 6.12 -0.83
C ILE A 21 -2.19 6.21 -1.79
N MET A 22 -2.40 6.72 -3.00
CA MET A 22 -1.31 6.90 -3.96
C MET A 22 -0.57 8.22 -3.78
N LYS A 23 -1.14 9.16 -3.02
CA LYS A 23 -0.51 10.45 -2.77
C LYS A 23 0.64 10.31 -1.76
N PRO A 24 1.67 11.17 -1.87
CA PRO A 24 2.75 11.19 -0.87
C PRO A 24 2.27 11.90 0.41
N CYS A 25 1.30 11.33 1.07
CA CYS A 25 0.67 11.90 2.25
C CYS A 25 1.11 11.09 3.48
N ARG A 26 1.35 11.78 4.59
CA ARG A 26 1.82 11.16 5.82
C ARG A 26 0.81 11.14 6.95
N PHE A 27 -0.45 11.45 6.67
CA PHE A 27 -1.49 11.30 7.69
C PHE A 27 -1.56 9.83 8.11
N PRO A 28 -1.66 9.55 9.42
CA PRO A 28 -1.67 8.17 9.90
C PRO A 28 -2.71 7.28 9.23
N THR A 29 -3.92 7.80 8.98
CA THR A 29 -4.97 7.04 8.33
C THR A 29 -4.56 6.63 6.91
N VAL A 30 -3.96 7.56 6.16
CA VAL A 30 -3.53 7.30 4.79
C VAL A 30 -2.36 6.32 4.78
N VAL A 31 -1.40 6.52 5.69
CA VAL A 31 -0.24 5.63 5.77
C VAL A 31 -0.67 4.21 6.11
N LYS A 32 -1.60 4.06 7.03
CA LYS A 32 -2.08 2.75 7.42
C LYS A 32 -2.78 2.05 6.26
N ALA A 33 -3.63 2.77 5.54
CA ALA A 33 -4.32 2.22 4.38
C ALA A 33 -3.33 1.83 3.28
N ARG A 34 -2.33 2.68 3.06
CA ARG A 34 -1.30 2.40 2.06
C ARG A 34 -0.50 1.16 2.43
N ASN A 35 -0.15 1.02 3.72
CA ASN A 35 0.60 -0.15 4.17
C ASN A 35 -0.20 -1.43 3.99
N ASP A 36 -1.51 -1.40 4.26
CA ASP A 36 -2.39 -2.53 4.01
C ASP A 36 -2.36 -2.92 2.52
N ALA A 37 -2.46 -1.92 1.65
CA ALA A 37 -2.47 -2.15 0.20
C ALA A 37 -1.13 -2.72 -0.27
N ILE A 38 -0.03 -2.18 0.24
CA ILE A 38 1.31 -2.65 -0.12
C ILE A 38 1.48 -4.11 0.32
N PHE A 39 1.09 -4.42 1.53
CA PHE A 39 1.18 -5.78 2.06
C PHE A 39 0.33 -6.73 1.23
N PHE A 40 -0.88 -6.32 0.90
CA PHE A 40 -1.77 -7.13 0.07
C PHE A 40 -1.13 -7.46 -1.28
N VAL A 41 -0.57 -6.46 -1.95
CA VAL A 41 0.07 -6.67 -3.26
C VAL A 41 1.27 -7.62 -3.12
N ARG A 42 2.05 -7.46 -2.07
CA ARG A 42 3.20 -8.32 -1.85
C ARG A 42 2.80 -9.79 -1.68
N ILE A 43 1.76 -10.03 -0.89
CA ILE A 43 1.32 -11.40 -0.59
C ILE A 43 0.53 -11.99 -1.76
N GLN A 44 -0.40 -11.22 -2.30
CA GLN A 44 -1.32 -11.74 -3.32
C GLN A 44 -0.67 -11.90 -4.69
N TYR A 45 0.21 -10.97 -5.05
CA TYR A 45 0.81 -10.97 -6.38
C TYR A 45 2.29 -11.37 -6.38
N GLY A 46 2.91 -11.44 -5.22
CA GLY A 46 4.30 -11.84 -5.10
C GLY A 46 5.28 -10.93 -5.81
N LEU A 47 4.95 -9.66 -5.96
CA LEU A 47 5.80 -8.72 -6.67
C LEU A 47 7.01 -8.34 -5.84
N SER A 48 8.10 -7.99 -6.53
CA SER A 48 9.31 -7.52 -5.88
C SER A 48 9.07 -6.15 -5.24
N LEU A 49 9.91 -5.81 -4.26
CA LEU A 49 9.81 -4.52 -3.59
C LEU A 49 9.96 -3.37 -4.57
N GLU A 50 10.82 -3.54 -5.58
CA GLU A 50 11.02 -2.52 -6.59
C GLU A 50 9.78 -2.29 -7.44
N LYS A 51 9.12 -3.38 -7.83
CA LYS A 51 7.90 -3.28 -8.62
C LYS A 51 6.78 -2.61 -7.84
N ILE A 52 6.63 -2.99 -6.57
CA ILE A 52 5.64 -2.38 -5.70
C ILE A 52 5.96 -0.89 -5.53
N GLY A 53 7.25 -0.56 -5.39
CA GLY A 53 7.66 0.83 -5.29
C GLY A 53 7.24 1.64 -6.50
N LYS A 54 7.31 1.06 -7.70
CA LYS A 54 6.87 1.75 -8.90
C LYS A 54 5.36 1.98 -8.90
N ILE A 55 4.61 1.00 -8.40
CA ILE A 55 3.15 1.13 -8.33
C ILE A 55 2.75 2.27 -7.41
N PHE A 56 3.39 2.36 -6.24
CA PHE A 56 3.05 3.36 -5.24
C PHE A 56 3.93 4.60 -5.28
N ASN A 57 4.82 4.68 -6.28
CA ASN A 57 5.75 5.81 -6.42
C ASN A 57 6.58 6.02 -5.16
N MET A 58 7.17 4.93 -4.68
CA MET A 58 7.99 4.92 -3.47
C MET A 58 9.28 4.15 -3.72
N HIS A 59 10.31 4.49 -2.96
CA HIS A 59 11.56 3.76 -3.00
C HIS A 59 11.36 2.36 -2.40
N HIS A 60 12.12 1.37 -2.87
CA HIS A 60 11.96 0.00 -2.38
C HIS A 60 12.20 -0.13 -0.88
N SER A 61 13.08 0.69 -0.32
CA SER A 61 13.31 0.64 1.14
C SER A 61 12.09 1.14 1.91
N GLY A 62 11.35 2.09 1.34
CA GLY A 62 10.09 2.54 1.92
C GLY A 62 9.03 1.47 1.87
N ILE A 63 9.01 0.68 0.80
CA ILE A 63 8.09 -0.46 0.68
C ILE A 63 8.42 -1.52 1.72
N ALA A 64 9.71 -1.84 1.90
CA ALA A 64 10.13 -2.81 2.90
C ALA A 64 9.71 -2.36 4.30
N TYR A 65 9.89 -1.06 4.59
CA TYR A 65 9.48 -0.51 5.88
C TYR A 65 7.96 -0.61 6.07
N ALA A 66 7.21 -0.33 5.02
CA ALA A 66 5.75 -0.41 5.08
C ALA A 66 5.28 -1.83 5.40
N ILE A 67 5.89 -2.83 4.77
CA ILE A 67 5.54 -4.22 5.01
C ILE A 67 5.89 -4.61 6.45
N THR A 68 7.08 -4.23 6.90
CA THR A 68 7.52 -4.53 8.27
C THR A 68 6.57 -3.86 9.28
N SER A 69 6.23 -2.60 9.04
CA SER A 69 5.31 -1.89 9.93
C SER A 69 3.95 -2.58 9.99
N HIS A 70 3.46 -3.07 8.85
CA HIS A 70 2.17 -3.76 8.81
C HIS A 70 2.22 -5.07 9.63
N LEU A 71 3.32 -5.82 9.46
CA LEU A 71 3.46 -7.10 10.16
C LEU A 71 3.52 -6.96 11.67
N TYR A 72 4.10 -5.86 12.16
CA TYR A 72 4.29 -5.65 13.59
C TYR A 72 3.32 -4.61 14.17
N ALA A 73 2.36 -4.16 13.38
CA ALA A 73 1.33 -3.26 13.89
C ALA A 73 0.30 -4.06 14.69
N ASP A 74 -0.19 -3.47 15.73
CA ASP A 74 -1.24 -4.09 16.53
C ASP A 74 -2.63 -3.72 16.07
#